data_9ad12c655a1f94d4a5d34c39717fd76a
#
_entry.id   9ad12c655a1f94d4a5d34c39717fd76a
#
_cell.length_a   1.000
_cell.length_b   1.000
_cell.length_c   1.000
_cell.angle_alpha   90.00
_cell.angle_beta   90.00
_cell.angle_gamma   90.00
#
_symmetry.space_group_name_H-M   'P 1'
#
loop_
_entity.id
_entity.type
_entity.pdbx_description
1 polymer ?
#
loop_
_entity_poly.entity_id
_entity_poly.type
_entity_poly.pdbx_seq_one_letter_code
_entity_poly.pdbx_strand_id
1 'polypeptide(L)'
;MIRILFVCHGNICRSPMAEYVMKDMVHKRGIEGRFEIASAATSREEIGNPVYPPARRMLSKHGIDCCGHHARQMTRGDYDRYDYIIGMDGENLRNICRIAGSDPMGKVSLLLDHTARSGQEVADPWYTGNFEETWQDVWDGCTGLLAEMEG
;
A
#
# COMPACT_ATOMS: atom_id res chain seq x y z
N MET A 1 7.32 11.53 13.27
CA MET A 1 6.33 10.51 12.79
C MET A 1 6.33 10.51 11.26
N ILE A 2 6.54 9.36 10.68
CA ILE A 2 6.49 9.17 9.24
C ILE A 2 5.13 8.57 8.91
N ARG A 3 4.36 9.21 8.02
CA ARG A 3 3.00 8.79 7.67
C ARG A 3 2.96 8.29 6.24
N ILE A 4 2.55 7.04 6.06
CA ILE A 4 2.52 6.34 4.77
C ILE A 4 1.10 5.89 4.45
N LEU A 5 0.62 6.21 3.26
CA LEU A 5 -0.66 5.72 2.74
C LEU A 5 -0.41 4.88 1.49
N PHE A 6 -0.75 3.60 1.56
CA PHE A 6 -0.73 2.72 0.39
C PHE A 6 -2.08 2.75 -0.30
N VAL A 7 -2.09 2.88 -1.62
CA VAL A 7 -3.32 3.08 -2.39
C VAL A 7 -3.38 2.11 -3.57
N CYS A 8 -4.52 1.45 -3.75
CA CYS A 8 -4.81 0.69 -4.95
C CYS A 8 -6.27 0.94 -5.36
N HIS A 9 -6.77 0.21 -6.35
CA HIS A 9 -8.12 0.45 -6.86
C HIS A 9 -9.20 0.22 -5.82
N GLY A 10 -9.23 -0.96 -5.19
CA GLY A 10 -10.32 -1.38 -4.30
C GLY A 10 -10.00 -1.38 -2.80
N ASN A 11 -8.75 -1.31 -2.41
CA ASN A 11 -8.29 -1.40 -1.02
C ASN A 11 -8.67 -2.73 -0.34
N ILE A 12 -8.69 -3.81 -1.11
CA ILE A 12 -8.95 -5.16 -0.57
C ILE A 12 -7.83 -6.18 -0.85
N CYS A 13 -6.88 -5.88 -1.74
CA CYS A 13 -5.77 -6.78 -2.08
C CYS A 13 -4.41 -6.12 -1.86
N ARG A 14 -3.93 -5.38 -2.85
CA ARG A 14 -2.55 -4.86 -2.88
C ARG A 14 -2.25 -3.86 -1.77
N SER A 15 -3.06 -2.84 -1.62
CA SER A 15 -2.80 -1.80 -0.63
C SER A 15 -2.90 -2.30 0.81
N PRO A 16 -3.89 -3.14 1.19
CA PRO A 16 -3.88 -3.68 2.54
C PRO A 16 -2.73 -4.67 2.76
N MET A 17 -2.33 -5.45 1.74
CA MET A 17 -1.13 -6.30 1.88
C MET A 17 0.09 -5.46 2.20
N ALA A 18 0.30 -4.35 1.50
CA ALA A 18 1.41 -3.44 1.75
C ALA A 18 1.33 -2.80 3.14
N GLU A 19 0.15 -2.37 3.54
CA GLU A 19 -0.06 -1.80 4.86
C GLU A 19 0.36 -2.78 5.96
N TYR A 20 -0.16 -4.00 5.93
CA TYR A 20 0.09 -4.97 6.99
C TYR A 20 1.50 -5.55 6.95
N VAL A 21 2.10 -5.70 5.77
CA VAL A 21 3.51 -6.08 5.65
C VAL A 21 4.42 -5.02 6.27
N MET A 22 4.19 -3.74 5.95
CA MET A 22 4.99 -2.66 6.50
C MET A 22 4.82 -2.54 8.01
N LYS A 23 3.58 -2.66 8.52
CA LYS A 23 3.32 -2.67 9.96
C LYS A 23 4.07 -3.80 10.66
N ASP A 24 4.09 -4.98 10.07
CA ASP A 24 4.82 -6.14 10.61
C ASP A 24 6.33 -5.89 10.64
N MET A 25 6.87 -5.32 9.57
CA MET A 25 8.30 -5.00 9.47
C MET A 25 8.75 -4.02 10.55
N VAL A 26 8.02 -2.91 10.73
CA VAL A 26 8.39 -1.89 11.73
C VAL A 26 8.20 -2.40 13.15
N HIS A 27 7.19 -3.24 13.38
CA HIS A 27 6.96 -3.87 14.68
C HIS A 27 8.13 -4.79 15.05
N LYS A 28 8.56 -5.66 14.13
CA LYS A 28 9.67 -6.59 14.36
C LYS A 28 10.99 -5.89 14.63
N ARG A 29 11.14 -4.66 14.15
CA ARG A 29 12.34 -3.82 14.40
C ARG A 29 12.19 -2.95 15.64
N GLY A 30 11.04 -2.97 16.31
CA GLY A 30 10.77 -2.17 17.48
C GLY A 30 10.67 -0.67 17.23
N ILE A 31 10.32 -0.28 15.99
CA ILE A 31 10.25 1.13 15.59
C ILE A 31 8.83 1.55 15.16
N GLU A 32 7.81 0.76 15.47
CA GLU A 32 6.42 1.04 15.08
C GLU A 32 5.92 2.40 15.56
N GLY A 33 6.42 2.88 16.68
CA GLY A 33 6.04 4.19 17.21
C GLY A 33 6.48 5.38 16.37
N ARG A 34 7.35 5.16 15.40
CA ARG A 34 7.85 6.20 14.48
C ARG A 34 7.02 6.30 13.21
N PHE A 35 6.04 5.41 13.01
CA PHE A 35 5.28 5.30 11.78
C PHE A 35 3.77 5.34 12.01
N GLU A 36 3.05 5.98 11.09
CA GLU A 36 1.61 5.83 10.94
C GLU A 36 1.41 5.26 9.53
N ILE A 37 0.86 4.05 9.45
CA ILE A 37 0.73 3.31 8.21
C ILE A 37 -0.73 2.98 7.98
N ALA A 38 -1.24 3.31 6.79
CA ALA A 38 -2.63 3.08 6.43
C ALA A 38 -2.74 2.72 4.95
N SER A 39 -3.95 2.38 4.52
CA SER A 39 -4.24 2.12 3.11
C SER A 39 -5.61 2.66 2.74
N ALA A 40 -5.82 2.89 1.45
CA ALA A 40 -7.08 3.39 0.91
C ALA A 40 -7.26 2.95 -0.54
N ALA A 41 -8.47 3.14 -1.06
CA ALA A 41 -8.84 2.89 -2.44
C ALA A 41 -8.94 4.18 -3.23
N THR A 42 -8.74 4.11 -4.54
CA THR A 42 -9.13 5.19 -5.44
C THR A 42 -10.61 5.12 -5.78
N SER A 43 -11.24 3.94 -5.73
CA SER A 43 -12.65 3.74 -6.07
C SER A 43 -13.53 3.57 -4.83
N ARG A 44 -14.85 3.54 -5.06
CA ARG A 44 -15.86 3.28 -4.03
C ARG A 44 -16.39 1.86 -4.06
N GLU A 45 -15.91 1.03 -4.96
CA GLU A 45 -16.50 -0.28 -5.25
C GLU A 45 -16.54 -1.22 -4.05
N GLU A 46 -15.54 -1.14 -3.17
CA GLU A 46 -15.36 -2.09 -2.07
C GLU A 46 -15.44 -1.46 -0.68
N ILE A 47 -15.96 -0.23 -0.57
CA ILE A 47 -16.03 0.47 0.73
C ILE A 47 -16.66 -0.41 1.79
N GLY A 48 -15.96 -0.53 2.94
CA GLY A 48 -16.42 -1.31 4.08
C GLY A 48 -16.02 -2.78 4.05
N ASN A 49 -15.53 -3.28 2.92
CA ASN A 49 -15.18 -4.69 2.79
C ASN A 49 -13.85 -5.04 3.46
N PRO A 50 -13.72 -6.26 4.00
CA PRO A 50 -12.45 -6.73 4.56
C PRO A 50 -11.45 -7.08 3.46
N VAL A 51 -10.25 -7.46 3.86
CA VAL A 51 -9.24 -7.96 2.91
C VAL A 51 -9.81 -9.17 2.17
N TYR A 52 -9.63 -9.16 0.85
CA TYR A 52 -10.08 -10.24 -0.03
C TYR A 52 -9.49 -11.59 0.43
N PRO A 53 -10.30 -12.68 0.51
CA PRO A 53 -9.84 -13.92 1.13
C PRO A 53 -8.49 -14.48 0.65
N PRO A 54 -8.17 -14.53 -0.65
CA PRO A 54 -6.85 -14.99 -1.08
C PRO A 54 -5.69 -14.13 -0.58
N ALA A 55 -5.87 -12.82 -0.53
CA ALA A 55 -4.87 -11.89 0.02
C ALA A 55 -4.71 -12.09 1.53
N ARG A 56 -5.82 -12.28 2.23
CA ARG A 56 -5.81 -12.57 3.66
C ARG A 56 -5.08 -13.88 3.96
N ARG A 57 -5.32 -14.93 3.15
CA ARG A 57 -4.61 -16.21 3.30
C ARG A 57 -3.11 -16.06 3.09
N MET A 58 -2.71 -15.22 2.12
CA MET A 58 -1.29 -14.97 1.87
C MET A 58 -0.62 -14.29 3.06
N LEU A 59 -1.27 -13.27 3.64
CA LEU A 59 -0.77 -12.61 4.86
C LEU A 59 -0.69 -13.60 6.03
N SER A 60 -1.74 -14.39 6.24
CA SER A 60 -1.82 -15.38 7.31
C SER A 60 -0.73 -16.43 7.19
N LYS A 61 -0.40 -16.85 5.97
CA LYS A 61 0.69 -17.81 5.69
C LYS A 61 2.03 -17.30 6.21
N HIS A 62 2.21 -15.99 6.25
CA HIS A 62 3.43 -15.34 6.75
C HIS A 62 3.27 -14.83 8.19
N GLY A 63 2.23 -15.26 8.90
CA GLY A 63 2.01 -14.90 10.29
C GLY A 63 1.47 -13.50 10.52
N ILE A 64 0.89 -12.89 9.50
CA ILE A 64 0.38 -11.51 9.56
C ILE A 64 -1.15 -11.53 9.62
N ASP A 65 -1.70 -10.90 10.67
CA ASP A 65 -3.14 -10.75 10.86
C ASP A 65 -3.60 -9.41 10.30
N CYS A 66 -4.62 -9.44 9.46
CA CYS A 66 -5.25 -8.24 8.89
C CYS A 66 -6.70 -8.08 9.35
N CYS A 67 -7.05 -8.69 10.48
CA CYS A 67 -8.38 -8.57 11.07
C CYS A 67 -8.67 -7.12 11.43
N GLY A 68 -9.90 -6.67 11.14
CA GLY A 68 -10.29 -5.29 11.42
C GLY A 68 -10.07 -4.32 10.26
N HIS A 69 -9.46 -4.76 9.16
CA HIS A 69 -9.35 -3.92 7.97
C HIS A 69 -10.71 -3.72 7.30
N HIS A 70 -11.04 -2.49 6.97
CA HIS A 70 -12.22 -2.13 6.17
C HIS A 70 -11.76 -1.18 5.07
N ALA A 71 -12.11 -1.50 3.82
CA ALA A 71 -11.75 -0.66 2.67
C ALA A 71 -12.38 0.72 2.82
N ARG A 72 -11.61 1.76 2.53
CA ARG A 72 -12.08 3.15 2.49
C ARG A 72 -11.55 3.83 1.24
N GLN A 73 -12.26 4.86 0.79
CA GLN A 73 -11.78 5.66 -0.33
C GLN A 73 -10.83 6.75 0.15
N MET A 74 -9.75 6.96 -0.60
CA MET A 74 -8.85 8.10 -0.41
C MET A 74 -9.60 9.41 -0.59
N THR A 75 -9.28 10.40 0.24
CA THR A 75 -9.83 11.74 0.15
C THR A 75 -8.72 12.75 -0.15
N ARG A 76 -9.12 13.96 -0.55
CA ARG A 76 -8.15 15.04 -0.80
C ARG A 76 -7.36 15.38 0.47
N GLY A 77 -7.98 15.30 1.63
CA GLY A 77 -7.31 15.53 2.92
C GLY A 77 -6.20 14.55 3.22
N ASP A 78 -6.24 13.34 2.65
CA ASP A 78 -5.18 12.36 2.81
C ASP A 78 -3.85 12.86 2.21
N TYR A 79 -3.91 13.66 1.15
CA TYR A 79 -2.70 14.21 0.54
C TYR A 79 -1.92 15.07 1.53
N ASP A 80 -2.61 15.89 2.29
CA ASP A 80 -1.97 16.77 3.28
C ASP A 80 -1.50 16.00 4.51
N ARG A 81 -2.23 14.96 4.89
CA ARG A 81 -1.94 14.17 6.11
C ARG A 81 -0.72 13.28 5.98
N TYR A 82 -0.57 12.60 4.84
CA TYR A 82 0.48 11.59 4.66
C TYR A 82 1.72 12.17 3.98
N ASP A 83 2.89 11.68 4.39
CA ASP A 83 4.17 12.09 3.83
C ASP A 83 4.47 11.33 2.53
N TYR A 84 4.03 10.07 2.45
CA TYR A 84 4.21 9.19 1.30
C TYR A 84 2.87 8.62 0.89
N ILE A 85 2.54 8.74 -0.40
CA ILE A 85 1.34 8.18 -0.99
C ILE A 85 1.78 7.23 -2.09
N ILE A 86 1.63 5.93 -1.84
CA ILE A 86 2.25 4.88 -2.63
C ILE A 86 1.18 4.10 -3.38
N GLY A 87 1.20 4.21 -4.71
CA GLY A 87 0.33 3.44 -5.60
C GLY A 87 1.01 2.16 -6.08
N MET A 88 0.22 1.26 -6.66
CA MET A 88 0.70 -0.04 -7.12
C MET A 88 0.97 -0.07 -8.62
N ASP A 89 0.23 0.75 -9.38
CA ASP A 89 0.36 0.82 -10.84
C ASP A 89 0.09 2.25 -11.33
N GLY A 90 0.32 2.48 -12.62
CA GLY A 90 0.15 3.80 -13.23
C GLY A 90 -1.29 4.31 -13.16
N GLU A 91 -2.28 3.43 -13.25
CA GLU A 91 -3.68 3.80 -13.09
C GLU A 91 -3.96 4.33 -11.69
N ASN A 92 -3.41 3.67 -10.66
CA ASN A 92 -3.51 4.16 -9.29
C ASN A 92 -2.93 5.57 -9.17
N LEU A 93 -1.75 5.82 -9.75
CA LEU A 93 -1.11 7.14 -9.70
C LEU A 93 -1.97 8.23 -10.34
N ARG A 94 -2.54 7.95 -11.52
CA ARG A 94 -3.43 8.89 -12.19
C ARG A 94 -4.65 9.21 -11.34
N ASN A 95 -5.26 8.20 -10.75
CA ASN A 95 -6.45 8.37 -9.92
C ASN A 95 -6.13 9.06 -8.58
N ILE A 96 -4.98 8.76 -7.99
CA ILE A 96 -4.50 9.47 -6.79
C ILE A 96 -4.35 10.96 -7.08
N CYS A 97 -3.71 11.31 -8.18
CA CYS A 97 -3.51 12.72 -8.55
C CYS A 97 -4.83 13.42 -8.87
N ARG A 98 -5.80 12.69 -9.44
CA ARG A 98 -7.14 13.24 -9.67
C ARG A 98 -7.84 13.58 -8.35
N ILE A 99 -7.77 12.70 -7.37
CA ILE A 99 -8.39 12.90 -6.05
C ILE A 99 -7.69 14.04 -5.30
N ALA A 100 -6.37 14.06 -5.31
CA ALA A 100 -5.57 15.08 -4.64
C ALA A 100 -5.59 16.43 -5.35
N GLY A 101 -5.94 16.46 -6.64
CA GLY A 101 -5.89 17.63 -7.50
C GLY A 101 -4.57 17.75 -8.27
N SER A 102 -3.46 17.40 -7.66
CA SER A 102 -2.12 17.39 -8.24
C SER A 102 -1.15 16.79 -7.21
N ASP A 103 0.14 16.81 -7.50
CA ASP A 103 1.19 16.35 -6.57
C ASP A 103 2.30 17.40 -6.44
N PRO A 104 2.00 18.60 -5.90
CA PRO A 104 2.99 19.67 -5.81
C PRO A 104 4.14 19.35 -4.85
N MET A 105 3.93 18.49 -3.87
CA MET A 105 4.94 18.12 -2.85
C MET A 105 5.77 16.88 -3.22
N GLY A 106 5.48 16.26 -4.37
CA GLY A 106 6.21 15.07 -4.79
C GLY A 106 6.02 13.86 -3.87
N LYS A 107 4.82 13.69 -3.30
CA LYS A 107 4.52 12.61 -2.35
C LYS A 107 4.15 11.29 -3.01
N VAL A 108 3.74 11.31 -4.27
CA VAL A 108 3.13 10.16 -4.97
C VAL A 108 4.18 9.39 -5.75
N SER A 109 4.25 8.08 -5.51
CA SER A 109 5.17 7.19 -6.24
C SER A 109 4.60 5.78 -6.34
N LEU A 110 5.22 4.95 -7.19
CA LEU A 110 4.93 3.52 -7.25
C LEU A 110 5.68 2.79 -6.14
N LEU A 111 5.09 1.73 -5.62
CA LEU A 111 5.75 0.92 -4.59
C LEU A 111 7.12 0.41 -5.07
N LEU A 112 7.21 -0.10 -6.30
CA LEU A 112 8.45 -0.63 -6.85
C LEU A 112 9.47 0.44 -7.25
N ASP A 113 9.09 1.73 -7.24
CA ASP A 113 10.06 2.83 -7.38
C ASP A 113 11.10 2.85 -6.25
N HIS A 114 10.77 2.24 -5.13
CA HIS A 114 11.65 2.15 -3.95
C HIS A 114 12.55 0.91 -3.97
N THR A 115 12.65 0.26 -5.14
CA THR A 115 13.47 -0.91 -5.40
C THR A 115 14.34 -0.66 -6.63
N ALA A 116 15.18 -1.63 -7.00
CA ALA A 116 15.92 -1.58 -8.26
C ALA A 116 15.01 -1.66 -9.50
N ARG A 117 13.73 -1.98 -9.32
CA ARG A 117 12.73 -2.09 -10.38
C ARG A 117 11.87 -0.82 -10.53
N SER A 118 12.51 0.36 -10.45
CA SER A 118 11.82 1.65 -10.59
C SER A 118 10.97 1.71 -11.87
N GLY A 119 9.76 2.22 -11.75
CA GLY A 119 8.82 2.33 -12.86
C GLY A 119 8.01 1.07 -13.12
N GLN A 120 8.29 -0.04 -12.45
CA GLN A 120 7.51 -1.27 -12.60
C GLN A 120 6.28 -1.26 -11.70
N GLU A 121 5.27 -2.01 -12.13
CA GLU A 121 3.98 -2.08 -11.45
C GLU A 121 3.84 -3.38 -10.66
N VAL A 122 3.09 -3.32 -9.57
CA VAL A 122 2.61 -4.50 -8.87
C VAL A 122 1.32 -4.94 -9.56
N ALA A 123 1.34 -6.10 -10.22
CA ALA A 123 0.19 -6.59 -10.94
C ALA A 123 -1.01 -6.82 -10.01
N ASP A 124 -2.21 -6.54 -10.53
CA ASP A 124 -3.44 -6.73 -9.77
C ASP A 124 -3.81 -8.21 -9.72
N PRO A 125 -3.75 -8.85 -8.54
CA PRO A 125 -4.02 -10.29 -8.41
C PRO A 125 -5.49 -10.64 -8.64
N TRP A 126 -6.39 -9.66 -8.62
CA TRP A 126 -7.78 -9.86 -8.99
C TRP A 126 -7.88 -10.38 -10.44
N TYR A 127 -7.02 -9.85 -11.34
CA TYR A 127 -6.99 -10.23 -12.74
C TYR A 127 -6.03 -11.39 -13.04
N THR A 128 -4.86 -11.43 -12.41
CA THR A 128 -3.85 -12.46 -12.66
C THR A 128 -4.13 -13.76 -11.91
N GLY A 129 -4.80 -13.68 -10.76
CA GLY A 129 -4.95 -14.80 -9.85
C GLY A 129 -3.67 -15.19 -9.13
N ASN A 130 -2.56 -14.47 -9.34
CA ASN A 130 -1.25 -14.81 -8.81
C ASN A 130 -0.92 -13.98 -7.56
N PHE A 131 -1.43 -14.42 -6.40
CA PHE A 131 -1.20 -13.73 -5.12
C PHE A 131 0.24 -13.91 -4.60
N GLU A 132 0.92 -14.97 -5.01
CA GLU A 132 2.33 -15.21 -4.65
C GLU A 132 3.22 -14.13 -5.26
N GLU A 133 3.04 -13.82 -6.53
CA GLU A 133 3.77 -12.75 -7.22
C GLU A 133 3.50 -11.40 -6.58
N THR A 134 2.23 -11.12 -6.28
CA THR A 134 1.85 -9.87 -5.59
C THR A 134 2.51 -9.77 -4.24
N TRP A 135 2.52 -10.86 -3.46
CA TRP A 135 3.19 -10.91 -2.17
C TRP A 135 4.67 -10.56 -2.30
N GLN A 136 5.37 -11.21 -3.27
CA GLN A 136 6.80 -10.98 -3.47
C GLN A 136 7.09 -9.52 -3.82
N ASP A 137 6.30 -8.92 -4.72
CA ASP A 137 6.46 -7.53 -5.11
C ASP A 137 6.18 -6.58 -3.95
N VAL A 138 5.14 -6.86 -3.17
CA VAL A 138 4.81 -6.05 -1.98
C VAL A 138 5.92 -6.15 -0.94
N TRP A 139 6.43 -7.35 -0.70
CA TRP A 139 7.56 -7.56 0.22
C TRP A 139 8.79 -6.78 -0.21
N ASP A 140 9.16 -6.89 -1.48
CA ASP A 140 10.33 -6.18 -2.04
C ASP A 140 10.14 -4.67 -1.94
N GLY A 141 8.97 -4.18 -2.31
CA GLY A 141 8.65 -2.75 -2.28
C GLY A 141 8.69 -2.18 -0.87
N CYS A 142 8.08 -2.86 0.08
CA CYS A 142 8.09 -2.44 1.49
C CYS A 142 9.50 -2.48 2.08
N THR A 143 10.28 -3.50 1.75
CA THR A 143 11.68 -3.61 2.19
C THR A 143 12.50 -2.42 1.68
N GLY A 144 12.37 -2.10 0.39
CA GLY A 144 13.08 -0.97 -0.21
C GLY A 144 12.65 0.37 0.36
N LEU A 145 11.34 0.57 0.55
CA LEU A 145 10.78 1.79 1.13
C LEU A 145 11.29 2.01 2.55
N LEU A 146 11.27 0.96 3.38
CA LEU A 146 11.74 1.05 4.75
C LEU A 146 13.24 1.35 4.80
N ALA A 147 14.04 0.75 3.92
CA ALA A 147 15.48 1.02 3.85
C ALA A 147 15.77 2.49 3.53
N GLU A 148 15.02 3.11 2.63
CA GLU A 148 15.15 4.54 2.31
C GLU A 148 14.86 5.41 3.53
N MET A 149 13.86 5.04 4.33
CA MET A 149 13.43 5.82 5.49
C MET A 149 14.39 5.69 6.68
N GLU A 150 15.11 4.58 6.77
CA GLU A 150 16.12 4.34 7.81
C GLU A 150 17.50 4.91 7.43
N GLY A 151 17.71 5.02 6.12
CA GLY A 151 18.94 5.59 5.59
C GLY A 151 18.95 7.09 5.74
#